data_34408132a64d170715e8d70b69adf68b
#
_entry.id   34408132a64d170715e8d70b69adf68b
#
_cell.length_a   1.000
_cell.length_b   1.000
_cell.length_c   1.000
_cell.angle_alpha   90.00
_cell.angle_beta   90.00
_cell.angle_gamma   90.00
#
_symmetry.space_group_name_H-M   'P 1'
#
loop_
_entity.id
_entity.type
_entity.pdbx_description
1 polymer ?
#
loop_
_entity_poly.entity_id
_entity_poly.type
_entity_poly.pdbx_seq_one_letter_code
_entity_poly.pdbx_strand_id
1 'polypeptide(L)'
;MLRLSLDYGHIVQLYRSGLSENQIAQRLGVARGTIRKRLIKAGITPRSQSEAETLKWSQMTPEQRSLQVAAANEACRGRVRSEQELINRAQLVYDRQLRISDNEQWVAQMLRAHGLAIEQQFPVHTCNIDIAVQPGPIAVEIHGGGWHTTPAHRRLLAQKAEKLFSRGWALIEVWMDRRFCCYRTTDELIALIDELRRLPSVAGEHWMILGNRKHPTRLRADGDHWTCVSTAHPSGKDAAINLSVA
;
A
#
# COMPACT_ATOMS: atom_id res chain seq x y z
N MET A 1 56.67 13.48 14.11
CA MET A 1 55.44 12.88 13.61
C MET A 1 55.56 12.67 12.12
N LEU A 2 55.73 11.39 11.70
CA LEU A 2 55.76 10.98 10.28
C LEU A 2 54.37 11.26 9.69
N ARG A 3 54.26 12.28 8.80
CA ARG A 3 53.09 12.39 7.92
C ARG A 3 53.06 11.22 7.00
N LEU A 4 52.32 10.18 7.36
CA LEU A 4 51.99 9.11 6.43
C LEU A 4 51.41 9.75 5.17
N SER A 5 52.15 9.68 4.08
CA SER A 5 51.71 10.03 2.75
C SER A 5 50.57 9.06 2.40
N LEU A 6 49.35 9.42 2.76
CA LEU A 6 48.15 8.65 2.43
C LEU A 6 47.98 8.72 0.92
N ASP A 7 48.33 7.61 0.25
CA ASP A 7 48.15 7.47 -1.20
C ASP A 7 46.67 7.57 -1.60
N TYR A 8 46.36 8.52 -2.45
CA TYR A 8 45.02 8.71 -2.97
C TYR A 8 44.53 7.49 -3.76
N GLY A 9 45.41 6.85 -4.56
CA GLY A 9 45.11 5.66 -5.32
C GLY A 9 44.66 4.50 -4.42
N HIS A 10 45.35 4.28 -3.31
CA HIS A 10 45.03 3.27 -2.35
C HIS A 10 43.68 3.49 -1.67
N ILE A 11 43.37 4.74 -1.28
CA ILE A 11 42.07 5.09 -0.70
C ILE A 11 40.93 4.85 -1.71
N VAL A 12 41.12 5.25 -2.97
CA VAL A 12 40.12 5.04 -4.04
C VAL A 12 39.92 3.54 -4.31
N GLN A 13 40.98 2.75 -4.32
CA GLN A 13 40.90 1.30 -4.50
C GLN A 13 40.12 0.63 -3.37
N LEU A 14 40.41 0.95 -2.11
CA LEU A 14 39.66 0.46 -0.95
C LEU A 14 38.18 0.87 -1.00
N TYR A 15 37.89 2.08 -1.43
CA TYR A 15 36.51 2.56 -1.57
C TYR A 15 35.76 1.83 -2.69
N ARG A 16 36.40 1.63 -3.85
CA ARG A 16 35.82 0.88 -4.97
C ARG A 16 35.64 -0.62 -4.66
N SER A 17 36.45 -1.19 -3.79
CA SER A 17 36.29 -2.58 -3.32
C SER A 17 35.14 -2.74 -2.33
N GLY A 18 34.40 -1.65 -2.02
CA GLY A 18 33.19 -1.71 -1.21
C GLY A 18 33.36 -1.33 0.26
N LEU A 19 34.57 -0.91 0.70
CA LEU A 19 34.74 -0.42 2.05
C LEU A 19 34.02 0.94 2.23
N SER A 20 33.46 1.18 3.41
CA SER A 20 32.91 2.47 3.78
C SER A 20 34.03 3.46 4.17
N GLU A 21 33.73 4.77 4.08
CA GLU A 21 34.66 5.80 4.56
C GLU A 21 35.15 5.54 5.99
N ASN A 22 34.29 5.03 6.86
CA ASN A 22 34.64 4.73 8.25
C ASN A 22 35.58 3.52 8.38
N GLN A 23 35.31 2.44 7.61
CA GLN A 23 36.20 1.26 7.60
C GLN A 23 37.61 1.61 7.07
N ILE A 24 37.67 2.44 6.01
CA ILE A 24 38.95 2.92 5.48
C ILE A 24 39.65 3.81 6.51
N ALA A 25 38.92 4.70 7.18
CA ALA A 25 39.46 5.57 8.22
C ALA A 25 40.07 4.76 9.38
N GLN A 26 39.34 3.76 9.87
CA GLN A 26 39.81 2.85 10.91
C GLN A 26 41.07 2.06 10.47
N ARG A 27 41.04 1.52 9.25
CA ARG A 27 42.16 0.76 8.69
C ARG A 27 43.43 1.58 8.53
N LEU A 28 43.30 2.87 8.20
CA LEU A 28 44.43 3.75 7.96
C LEU A 28 44.76 4.67 9.17
N GLY A 29 44.08 4.51 10.31
CA GLY A 29 44.33 5.27 11.52
C GLY A 29 44.06 6.77 11.39
N VAL A 30 43.10 7.17 10.57
CA VAL A 30 42.77 8.59 10.31
C VAL A 30 41.31 8.89 10.57
N ALA A 31 40.94 10.18 10.64
CA ALA A 31 39.53 10.57 10.78
C ALA A 31 38.76 10.31 9.49
N ARG A 32 37.48 9.89 9.60
CA ARG A 32 36.57 9.68 8.47
C ARG A 32 36.52 10.88 7.53
N GLY A 33 36.47 12.12 8.09
CA GLY A 33 36.45 13.35 7.29
C GLY A 33 37.69 13.52 6.39
N THR A 34 38.83 12.97 6.78
CA THR A 34 40.05 12.97 5.98
C THR A 34 39.88 12.07 4.74
N ILE A 35 39.31 10.90 4.91
CA ILE A 35 38.98 9.98 3.80
C ILE A 35 38.02 10.63 2.81
N ARG A 36 36.91 11.20 3.31
CA ARG A 36 35.91 11.88 2.49
C ARG A 36 36.51 13.03 1.66
N LYS A 37 37.31 13.89 2.28
CA LYS A 37 38.01 14.98 1.57
C LYS A 37 38.95 14.47 0.47
N ARG A 38 39.63 13.34 0.72
CA ARG A 38 40.53 12.74 -0.26
C ARG A 38 39.82 12.08 -1.41
N LEU A 39 38.69 11.41 -1.16
CA LEU A 39 37.83 10.87 -2.22
C LEU A 39 37.34 11.99 -3.13
N ILE A 40 36.80 13.09 -2.57
CA ILE A 40 36.33 14.24 -3.34
C ILE A 40 37.48 14.84 -4.16
N LYS A 41 38.66 15.00 -3.55
CA LYS A 41 39.84 15.53 -4.27
C LYS A 41 40.34 14.60 -5.37
N ALA A 42 40.10 13.30 -5.26
CA ALA A 42 40.37 12.30 -6.29
C ALA A 42 39.25 12.19 -7.35
N GLY A 43 38.25 13.10 -7.34
CA GLY A 43 37.12 13.09 -8.27
C GLY A 43 36.08 12.02 -7.98
N ILE A 44 36.10 11.41 -6.81
CA ILE A 44 35.13 10.38 -6.41
C ILE A 44 34.01 11.02 -5.61
N THR A 45 32.79 10.94 -6.10
CA THR A 45 31.60 11.33 -5.32
C THR A 45 31.35 10.32 -4.21
N PRO A 46 31.31 10.71 -2.94
CA PRO A 46 30.97 9.81 -1.85
C PRO A 46 29.57 9.24 -2.03
N ARG A 47 29.39 7.95 -1.70
CA ARG A 47 28.09 7.27 -1.73
C ARG A 47 27.07 8.04 -0.88
N SER A 48 25.86 8.14 -1.39
CA SER A 48 24.70 8.57 -0.62
C SER A 48 24.41 7.54 0.52
N GLN A 49 23.62 7.95 1.49
CA GLN A 49 23.22 7.03 2.55
C GLN A 49 22.49 5.79 2.00
N SER A 50 21.62 5.97 1.02
CA SER A 50 20.91 4.86 0.37
C SER A 50 21.85 3.86 -0.32
N GLU A 51 22.82 4.37 -1.09
CA GLU A 51 23.83 3.51 -1.76
C GLU A 51 24.70 2.77 -0.75
N ALA A 52 25.09 3.44 0.34
CA ALA A 52 25.89 2.82 1.40
C ALA A 52 25.12 1.71 2.12
N GLU A 53 23.85 1.91 2.44
CA GLU A 53 22.99 0.89 3.06
C GLU A 53 22.70 -0.26 2.09
N THR A 54 22.45 0.00 0.82
CA THR A 54 22.27 -1.04 -0.20
C THR A 54 23.51 -1.92 -0.33
N LEU A 55 24.70 -1.30 -0.37
CA LEU A 55 25.95 -2.03 -0.42
C LEU A 55 26.20 -2.86 0.84
N LYS A 56 25.97 -2.27 2.03
CA LYS A 56 26.05 -2.99 3.31
C LYS A 56 25.13 -4.20 3.30
N TRP A 57 23.88 -4.03 2.88
CA TRP A 57 22.89 -5.10 2.80
C TRP A 57 23.33 -6.23 1.84
N SER A 58 23.89 -5.88 0.68
CA SER A 58 24.38 -6.87 -0.30
C SER A 58 25.57 -7.69 0.22
N GLN A 59 26.37 -7.11 1.12
CA GLN A 59 27.55 -7.77 1.72
C GLN A 59 27.21 -8.62 2.94
N MET A 60 26.01 -8.51 3.51
CA MET A 60 25.59 -9.31 4.65
C MET A 60 25.20 -10.73 4.21
N THR A 61 25.53 -11.72 5.08
CA THR A 61 25.03 -13.08 4.90
C THR A 61 23.53 -13.16 5.15
N PRO A 62 22.82 -14.20 4.66
CA PRO A 62 21.40 -14.39 4.96
C PRO A 62 21.10 -14.39 6.46
N GLU A 63 21.96 -14.98 7.27
CA GLU A 63 21.82 -15.05 8.74
C GLU A 63 21.94 -13.65 9.37
N GLN A 64 22.93 -12.87 8.93
CA GLN A 64 23.11 -11.49 9.42
C GLN A 64 21.91 -10.60 9.06
N ARG A 65 21.37 -10.75 7.84
CA ARG A 65 20.14 -10.04 7.44
C ARG A 65 18.95 -10.45 8.30
N SER A 66 18.79 -11.76 8.55
CA SER A 66 17.72 -12.29 9.40
C SER A 66 17.80 -11.74 10.82
N LEU A 67 18.99 -11.73 11.42
CA LEU A 67 19.21 -11.17 12.77
C LEU A 67 18.92 -9.67 12.82
N GLN A 68 19.34 -8.90 11.83
CA GLN A 68 19.07 -7.46 11.77
C GLN A 68 17.57 -7.18 11.64
N VAL A 69 16.86 -7.94 10.79
CA VAL A 69 15.40 -7.83 10.63
C VAL A 69 14.67 -8.23 11.92
N ALA A 70 15.10 -9.33 12.56
CA ALA A 70 14.52 -9.77 13.83
C ALA A 70 14.69 -8.72 14.94
N ALA A 71 15.87 -8.13 15.08
CA ALA A 71 16.13 -7.07 16.04
C ALA A 71 15.29 -5.82 15.78
N ALA A 72 15.13 -5.41 14.51
CA ALA A 72 14.28 -4.29 14.13
C ALA A 72 12.80 -4.56 14.41
N ASN A 73 12.33 -5.77 14.12
CA ASN A 73 10.95 -6.17 14.41
C ASN A 73 10.68 -6.19 15.93
N GLU A 74 11.63 -6.70 16.71
CA GLU A 74 11.52 -6.72 18.18
C GLU A 74 11.46 -5.29 18.76
N ALA A 75 12.34 -4.40 18.30
CA ALA A 75 12.33 -2.99 18.72
C ALA A 75 11.03 -2.25 18.36
N CYS A 76 10.30 -2.73 17.34
CA CYS A 76 9.01 -2.16 16.92
C CYS A 76 7.80 -2.88 17.54
N ARG A 77 8.01 -3.99 18.26
CA ARG A 77 6.91 -4.80 18.83
C ARG A 77 6.13 -3.99 19.87
N GLY A 78 4.81 -3.94 19.72
CA GLY A 78 3.93 -3.18 20.63
C GLY A 78 3.99 -1.66 20.47
N ARG A 79 4.82 -1.13 19.57
CA ARG A 79 4.85 0.32 19.33
C ARG A 79 3.55 0.79 18.65
N VAL A 80 2.84 1.68 19.31
CA VAL A 80 1.72 2.41 18.69
C VAL A 80 2.29 3.55 17.86
N ARG A 81 1.92 3.60 16.58
CA ARG A 81 2.32 4.71 15.70
C ARG A 81 1.47 5.94 16.00
N SER A 82 2.07 7.12 15.96
CA SER A 82 1.33 8.37 16.02
C SER A 82 0.45 8.55 14.77
N GLU A 83 -0.57 9.38 14.88
CA GLU A 83 -1.45 9.71 13.76
C GLU A 83 -0.66 10.30 12.59
N GLN A 84 0.27 11.19 12.86
CA GLN A 84 1.13 11.79 11.84
C GLN A 84 2.02 10.75 11.12
N GLU A 85 2.54 9.75 11.84
CA GLU A 85 3.29 8.65 11.22
C GLU A 85 2.41 7.81 10.28
N LEU A 86 1.13 7.61 10.64
CA LEU A 86 0.18 6.90 9.79
C LEU A 86 -0.18 7.71 8.55
N ILE A 87 -0.40 9.02 8.68
CA ILE A 87 -0.65 9.93 7.54
C ILE A 87 0.54 9.93 6.58
N ASN A 88 1.76 10.12 7.11
CA ASN A 88 2.97 10.10 6.30
C ASN A 88 3.16 8.76 5.57
N ARG A 89 2.78 7.66 6.21
CA ARG A 89 2.83 6.33 5.60
C ARG A 89 1.80 6.20 4.49
N ALA A 90 0.57 6.68 4.67
CA ALA A 90 -0.45 6.65 3.64
C ALA A 90 0.01 7.44 2.41
N GLN A 91 0.57 8.62 2.61
CA GLN A 91 1.16 9.43 1.54
C GLN A 91 2.31 8.70 0.83
N LEU A 92 3.23 8.08 1.58
CA LEU A 92 4.34 7.32 0.99
C LEU A 92 3.87 6.14 0.12
N VAL A 93 2.81 5.43 0.54
CA VAL A 93 2.21 4.34 -0.23
C VAL A 93 1.66 4.87 -1.56
N TYR A 94 0.99 6.00 -1.52
CA TYR A 94 0.46 6.67 -2.71
C TYR A 94 1.57 7.15 -3.66
N ASP A 95 2.54 7.91 -3.14
CA ASP A 95 3.63 8.49 -3.97
C ASP A 95 4.46 7.42 -4.68
N ARG A 96 4.62 6.26 -4.06
CA ARG A 96 5.41 5.15 -4.59
C ARG A 96 4.57 4.05 -5.23
N GLN A 97 3.25 4.18 -5.23
CA GLN A 97 2.32 3.18 -5.74
C GLN A 97 2.65 1.76 -5.22
N LEU A 98 2.83 1.67 -3.90
CA LEU A 98 3.18 0.42 -3.24
C LEU A 98 1.93 -0.46 -3.01
N ARG A 99 2.15 -1.78 -3.01
CA ARG A 99 1.15 -2.78 -2.60
C ARG A 99 -0.09 -2.88 -3.50
N ILE A 100 0.04 -2.53 -4.75
CA ILE A 100 -1.04 -2.75 -5.73
C ILE A 100 -1.01 -4.22 -6.14
N SER A 101 -2.11 -4.92 -5.93
CA SER A 101 -2.29 -6.31 -6.38
C SER A 101 -2.66 -6.37 -7.87
N ASP A 102 -2.47 -7.53 -8.50
CA ASP A 102 -2.86 -7.75 -9.89
C ASP A 102 -4.36 -7.51 -10.11
N ASN A 103 -5.18 -7.85 -9.13
CA ASN A 103 -6.62 -7.63 -9.17
C ASN A 103 -6.98 -6.15 -9.12
N GLU A 104 -6.35 -5.38 -8.23
CA GLU A 104 -6.53 -3.92 -8.19
C GLU A 104 -6.09 -3.27 -9.51
N GLN A 105 -4.95 -3.70 -10.04
CA GLN A 105 -4.44 -3.20 -11.32
C GLN A 105 -5.42 -3.50 -12.46
N TRP A 106 -5.97 -4.70 -12.50
CA TRP A 106 -6.92 -5.11 -13.52
C TRP A 106 -8.23 -4.29 -13.42
N VAL A 107 -8.82 -4.18 -12.22
CA VAL A 107 -10.02 -3.35 -11.99
C VAL A 107 -9.77 -1.91 -12.39
N ALA A 108 -8.63 -1.34 -11.97
CA ALA A 108 -8.25 0.02 -12.33
C ALA A 108 -8.17 0.24 -13.85
N GLN A 109 -7.61 -0.72 -14.60
CA GLN A 109 -7.56 -0.67 -16.06
C GLN A 109 -8.95 -0.66 -16.68
N MET A 110 -9.86 -1.51 -16.19
CA MET A 110 -11.24 -1.58 -16.68
C MET A 110 -12.02 -0.29 -16.40
N LEU A 111 -11.87 0.28 -15.20
CA LEU A 111 -12.50 1.56 -14.86
C LEU A 111 -11.99 2.71 -15.73
N ARG A 112 -10.67 2.78 -15.99
CA ARG A 112 -10.08 3.76 -16.92
C ARG A 112 -10.57 3.57 -18.36
N ALA A 113 -10.66 2.33 -18.82
CA ALA A 113 -11.18 2.01 -20.16
C ALA A 113 -12.64 2.45 -20.33
N HIS A 114 -13.41 2.47 -19.23
CA HIS A 114 -14.78 3.01 -19.20
C HIS A 114 -14.83 4.55 -19.12
N GLY A 115 -13.68 5.23 -19.08
CA GLY A 115 -13.61 6.69 -19.02
C GLY A 115 -13.69 7.28 -17.62
N LEU A 116 -13.59 6.47 -16.56
CA LEU A 116 -13.57 6.95 -15.18
C LEU A 116 -12.18 7.48 -14.82
N ALA A 117 -12.14 8.70 -14.26
CA ALA A 117 -10.92 9.22 -13.64
C ALA A 117 -10.75 8.55 -12.28
N ILE A 118 -9.64 7.85 -12.12
CA ILE A 118 -9.36 7.10 -10.90
C ILE A 118 -7.92 7.28 -10.43
N GLU A 119 -7.72 7.19 -9.12
CA GLU A 119 -6.42 7.15 -8.47
C GLU A 119 -6.29 5.89 -7.60
N GLN A 120 -5.13 5.21 -7.70
CA GLN A 120 -4.87 4.01 -6.90
C GLN A 120 -4.10 4.35 -5.63
N GLN A 121 -4.34 3.58 -4.56
CA GLN A 121 -3.72 3.77 -3.25
C GLN A 121 -3.90 5.19 -2.70
N PHE A 122 -5.03 5.83 -3.02
CA PHE A 122 -5.31 7.22 -2.66
C PHE A 122 -5.35 7.41 -1.14
N PRO A 123 -4.59 8.38 -0.59
CA PRO A 123 -4.50 8.59 0.85
C PRO A 123 -5.72 9.34 1.37
N VAL A 124 -6.42 8.74 2.34
CA VAL A 124 -7.46 9.40 3.10
C VAL A 124 -7.09 9.35 4.57
N HIS A 125 -6.52 10.45 5.07
CA HIS A 125 -6.03 10.56 6.42
C HIS A 125 -5.00 9.45 6.77
N THR A 126 -5.34 8.49 7.63
CA THR A 126 -4.43 7.43 8.11
C THR A 126 -4.51 6.13 7.31
N CYS A 127 -5.27 6.08 6.24
CA CYS A 127 -5.44 4.89 5.40
C CYS A 127 -5.36 5.22 3.91
N ASN A 128 -5.16 4.20 3.10
CA ASN A 128 -5.23 4.31 1.64
C ASN A 128 -6.50 3.62 1.15
N ILE A 129 -7.09 4.16 0.09
CA ILE A 129 -8.16 3.54 -0.71
C ILE A 129 -7.48 2.80 -1.86
N ASP A 130 -7.89 1.57 -2.15
CA ASP A 130 -7.31 0.82 -3.28
C ASP A 130 -7.54 1.56 -4.59
N ILE A 131 -8.77 2.02 -4.84
CA ILE A 131 -9.13 2.84 -6.00
C ILE A 131 -10.09 3.95 -5.56
N ALA A 132 -9.68 5.20 -5.73
CA ALA A 132 -10.55 6.38 -5.56
C ALA A 132 -11.10 6.81 -6.91
N VAL A 133 -12.41 7.00 -7.02
CA VAL A 133 -13.06 7.51 -8.24
C VAL A 133 -13.27 9.01 -8.13
N GLN A 134 -12.91 9.75 -9.19
CA GLN A 134 -13.01 11.20 -9.28
C GLN A 134 -13.85 11.62 -10.51
N PRO A 135 -14.58 12.77 -10.50
CA PRO A 135 -15.00 13.49 -9.31
C PRO A 135 -16.09 12.73 -8.56
N GLY A 136 -16.08 12.89 -7.25
CA GLY A 136 -16.99 12.23 -6.33
C GLY A 136 -16.19 11.36 -5.36
N PRO A 137 -16.41 11.49 -4.06
CA PRO A 137 -15.65 10.74 -3.07
C PRO A 137 -16.14 9.28 -2.97
N ILE A 138 -15.90 8.48 -4.00
CA ILE A 138 -16.24 7.06 -4.03
C ILE A 138 -14.98 6.24 -3.86
N ALA A 139 -14.90 5.50 -2.77
CA ALA A 139 -13.85 4.56 -2.45
C ALA A 139 -14.23 3.16 -2.92
N VAL A 140 -13.33 2.49 -3.63
CA VAL A 140 -13.47 1.08 -4.03
C VAL A 140 -12.37 0.28 -3.36
N GLU A 141 -12.74 -0.73 -2.59
CA GLU A 141 -11.86 -1.67 -1.91
C GLU A 141 -11.98 -3.05 -2.54
N ILE A 142 -10.85 -3.66 -2.83
CA ILE A 142 -10.80 -4.95 -3.53
C ILE A 142 -10.38 -6.04 -2.55
N HIS A 143 -11.31 -6.92 -2.21
CA HIS A 143 -11.08 -8.01 -1.28
C HIS A 143 -10.96 -9.35 -2.02
N GLY A 144 -9.83 -10.02 -1.85
CA GLY A 144 -9.57 -11.34 -2.39
C GLY A 144 -8.88 -12.25 -1.38
N GLY A 145 -9.23 -13.54 -1.38
CA GLY A 145 -8.62 -14.53 -0.51
C GLY A 145 -9.21 -14.64 0.90
N GLY A 146 -8.95 -15.79 1.53
CA GLY A 146 -9.61 -16.20 2.79
C GLY A 146 -9.20 -15.39 4.04
N TRP A 147 -8.11 -14.62 4.00
CA TRP A 147 -7.65 -13.84 5.16
C TRP A 147 -8.54 -12.63 5.47
N HIS A 148 -9.25 -12.11 4.48
CA HIS A 148 -10.21 -11.00 4.64
C HIS A 148 -11.42 -11.37 5.51
N THR A 149 -11.70 -12.65 5.70
CA THR A 149 -12.85 -13.12 6.48
C THR A 149 -12.57 -13.25 7.99
N THR A 150 -11.34 -12.97 8.43
CA THR A 150 -10.99 -13.08 9.85
C THR A 150 -11.66 -11.98 10.69
N PRO A 151 -12.04 -12.25 11.97
CA PRO A 151 -12.65 -11.23 12.84
C PRO A 151 -11.76 -9.99 13.03
N ALA A 152 -10.45 -10.18 13.09
CA ALA A 152 -9.50 -9.08 13.22
C ALA A 152 -9.54 -8.16 11.98
N HIS A 153 -9.60 -8.75 10.78
CA HIS A 153 -9.67 -7.99 9.55
C HIS A 153 -11.00 -7.24 9.41
N ARG A 154 -12.12 -7.87 9.76
CA ARG A 154 -13.44 -7.21 9.76
C ARG A 154 -13.47 -5.95 10.64
N ARG A 155 -12.84 -5.99 11.83
CA ARG A 155 -12.72 -4.79 12.70
C ARG A 155 -11.93 -3.68 12.03
N LEU A 156 -10.85 -4.01 11.31
CA LEU A 156 -10.07 -3.02 10.57
C LEU A 156 -10.86 -2.41 9.40
N LEU A 157 -11.66 -3.22 8.70
CA LEU A 157 -12.55 -2.73 7.64
C LEU A 157 -13.60 -1.78 8.20
N ALA A 158 -14.26 -2.13 9.29
CA ALA A 158 -15.24 -1.26 9.95
C ALA A 158 -14.62 0.08 10.37
N GLN A 159 -13.44 0.07 11.01
CA GLN A 159 -12.72 1.29 11.36
C GLN A 159 -12.31 2.13 10.13
N LYS A 160 -11.98 1.48 9.02
CA LYS A 160 -11.68 2.16 7.76
C LYS A 160 -12.93 2.80 7.18
N ALA A 161 -14.06 2.08 7.16
CA ALA A 161 -15.35 2.58 6.71
C ALA A 161 -15.78 3.84 7.50
N GLU A 162 -15.73 3.80 8.84
CA GLU A 162 -16.02 4.97 9.69
C GLU A 162 -15.16 6.20 9.32
N LYS A 163 -13.86 5.98 9.08
CA LYS A 163 -12.95 7.06 8.68
C LYS A 163 -13.29 7.65 7.32
N LEU A 164 -13.75 6.83 6.38
CA LEU A 164 -14.18 7.27 5.06
C LEU A 164 -15.49 8.04 5.16
N PHE A 165 -16.49 7.48 5.85
CA PHE A 165 -17.82 8.12 6.00
C PHE A 165 -17.75 9.46 6.71
N SER A 166 -16.94 9.56 7.79
CA SER A 166 -16.72 10.84 8.49
C SER A 166 -16.10 11.93 7.62
N ARG A 167 -15.58 11.57 6.44
CA ARG A 167 -14.96 12.47 5.45
C ARG A 167 -15.76 12.60 4.16
N GLY A 168 -17.03 12.14 4.20
CA GLY A 168 -17.96 12.28 3.09
C GLY A 168 -17.77 11.29 1.95
N TRP A 169 -16.98 10.23 2.13
CA TRP A 169 -16.78 9.19 1.13
C TRP A 169 -17.93 8.18 1.12
N ALA A 170 -18.24 7.67 -0.07
CA ALA A 170 -18.93 6.40 -0.22
C ALA A 170 -17.92 5.26 -0.22
N LEU A 171 -18.33 4.06 0.17
CA LEU A 171 -17.49 2.86 0.13
C LEU A 171 -18.18 1.77 -0.68
N ILE A 172 -17.45 1.20 -1.64
CA ILE A 172 -17.83 0.00 -2.38
C ILE A 172 -16.81 -1.07 -2.08
N GLU A 173 -17.21 -2.13 -1.42
CA GLU A 173 -16.39 -3.32 -1.20
C GLU A 173 -16.64 -4.34 -2.31
N VAL A 174 -15.61 -4.72 -3.05
CA VAL A 174 -15.69 -5.74 -4.09
C VAL A 174 -15.04 -7.01 -3.58
N TRP A 175 -15.85 -8.02 -3.27
CA TRP A 175 -15.39 -9.32 -2.81
C TRP A 175 -15.26 -10.28 -3.99
N MET A 176 -14.03 -10.71 -4.21
CA MET A 176 -13.70 -11.57 -5.35
C MET A 176 -13.50 -13.01 -4.91
N ASP A 177 -13.93 -13.93 -5.76
CA ASP A 177 -13.61 -15.33 -5.62
C ASP A 177 -12.10 -15.54 -5.86
N ARG A 178 -11.54 -16.60 -5.30
CA ARG A 178 -10.09 -16.87 -5.07
C ARG A 178 -9.13 -16.61 -6.25
N ARG A 179 -9.59 -16.34 -7.45
CA ARG A 179 -8.69 -16.31 -8.61
C ARG A 179 -8.69 -15.05 -9.44
N PHE A 180 -9.82 -14.42 -9.77
CA PHE A 180 -9.81 -13.22 -10.63
C PHE A 180 -11.14 -12.48 -10.56
N CYS A 181 -11.08 -11.16 -10.63
CA CYS A 181 -12.22 -10.34 -10.99
C CYS A 181 -12.73 -10.76 -12.36
N CYS A 182 -14.01 -11.01 -12.50
CA CYS A 182 -14.60 -11.28 -13.82
C CYS A 182 -15.20 -9.99 -14.39
N TYR A 183 -15.30 -9.92 -15.71
CA TYR A 183 -15.90 -8.76 -16.41
C TYR A 183 -17.28 -8.39 -15.86
N ARG A 184 -18.13 -9.34 -15.52
CA ARG A 184 -19.46 -9.08 -14.95
C ARG A 184 -19.41 -8.37 -13.60
N THR A 185 -18.45 -8.72 -12.76
CA THR A 185 -18.24 -8.00 -11.47
C THR A 185 -17.81 -6.56 -11.73
N THR A 186 -16.98 -6.33 -12.75
CA THR A 186 -16.54 -5.00 -13.13
C THR A 186 -17.65 -4.20 -13.79
N ASP A 187 -18.45 -4.81 -14.64
CA ASP A 187 -19.65 -4.18 -15.25
C ASP A 187 -20.63 -3.73 -14.16
N GLU A 188 -20.83 -4.58 -13.15
CA GLU A 188 -21.67 -4.28 -12.00
C GLU A 188 -21.10 -3.15 -11.13
N LEU A 189 -19.78 -3.13 -10.93
CA LEU A 189 -19.08 -2.05 -10.24
C LEU A 189 -19.22 -0.72 -10.99
N ILE A 190 -19.03 -0.72 -12.31
CA ILE A 190 -19.17 0.46 -13.16
C ILE A 190 -20.60 1.01 -13.08
N ALA A 191 -21.60 0.14 -13.24
CA ALA A 191 -23.00 0.54 -13.15
C ALA A 191 -23.35 1.15 -11.78
N LEU A 192 -22.84 0.58 -10.68
CA LEU A 192 -23.02 1.13 -9.34
C LEU A 192 -22.32 2.50 -9.16
N ILE A 193 -21.10 2.64 -9.67
CA ILE A 193 -20.39 3.93 -9.65
C ILE A 193 -21.19 5.00 -10.40
N ASP A 194 -21.72 4.66 -11.58
CA ASP A 194 -22.54 5.58 -12.38
C ASP A 194 -23.85 5.96 -11.68
N GLU A 195 -24.47 5.02 -10.96
CA GLU A 195 -25.64 5.30 -10.12
C GLU A 195 -25.30 6.25 -8.98
N LEU A 196 -24.25 5.99 -8.22
CA LEU A 196 -23.82 6.82 -7.10
C LEU A 196 -23.45 8.24 -7.56
N ARG A 197 -22.80 8.40 -8.70
CA ARG A 197 -22.44 9.72 -9.26
C ARG A 197 -23.65 10.59 -9.64
N ARG A 198 -24.84 10.03 -9.78
CA ARG A 198 -26.09 10.76 -10.02
C ARG A 198 -26.77 11.21 -8.73
N LEU A 199 -26.34 10.71 -7.59
CA LEU A 199 -26.90 11.13 -6.31
C LEU A 199 -26.44 12.56 -5.95
N PRO A 200 -27.27 13.35 -5.28
CA PRO A 200 -26.90 14.68 -4.81
C PRO A 200 -25.79 14.63 -3.74
N SER A 201 -25.67 13.53 -3.03
CA SER A 201 -24.59 13.23 -2.09
C SER A 201 -24.38 11.73 -2.03
N VAL A 202 -23.12 11.32 -1.93
CA VAL A 202 -22.71 9.91 -1.74
C VAL A 202 -22.18 9.65 -0.34
N ALA A 203 -22.15 10.67 0.51
CA ALA A 203 -21.57 10.58 1.84
C ALA A 203 -22.24 9.48 2.68
N GLY A 204 -21.46 8.53 3.16
CA GLY A 204 -21.94 7.42 3.99
C GLY A 204 -22.60 6.27 3.22
N GLU A 205 -22.73 6.35 1.90
CA GLU A 205 -23.18 5.19 1.12
C GLU A 205 -22.19 4.03 1.27
N HIS A 206 -22.70 2.87 1.63
CA HIS A 206 -21.90 1.66 1.81
C HIS A 206 -22.50 0.50 1.02
N TRP A 207 -21.71 -0.02 0.09
CA TRP A 207 -22.12 -1.06 -0.83
C TRP A 207 -21.14 -2.20 -0.85
N MET A 208 -21.63 -3.40 -1.15
CA MET A 208 -20.80 -4.58 -1.35
C MET A 208 -21.21 -5.27 -2.64
N ILE A 209 -20.22 -5.65 -3.43
CA ILE A 209 -20.41 -6.49 -4.62
C ILE A 209 -19.78 -7.84 -4.32
N LEU A 210 -20.60 -8.86 -4.21
CA LEU A 210 -20.14 -10.26 -4.13
C LEU A 210 -19.93 -10.77 -5.54
N GLY A 211 -18.67 -10.77 -5.97
CA GLY A 211 -18.27 -11.30 -7.27
C GLY A 211 -18.31 -12.81 -7.26
N ASN A 212 -19.20 -13.41 -8.06
CA ASN A 212 -19.14 -14.80 -8.42
C ASN A 212 -19.06 -14.92 -9.95
N ARG A 213 -18.68 -16.10 -10.46
CA ARG A 213 -18.43 -16.30 -11.89
C ARG A 213 -19.65 -16.10 -12.79
N LYS A 214 -20.87 -16.17 -12.24
CA LYS A 214 -22.09 -16.17 -13.04
C LYS A 214 -22.97 -14.92 -12.79
N HIS A 215 -23.18 -14.54 -11.56
CA HIS A 215 -24.11 -13.47 -11.17
C HIS A 215 -23.55 -12.70 -9.96
N PRO A 216 -22.92 -11.54 -10.18
CA PRO A 216 -22.52 -10.68 -9.06
C PRO A 216 -23.78 -10.22 -8.30
N THR A 217 -23.68 -10.15 -7.00
CA THR A 217 -24.77 -9.71 -6.12
C THR A 217 -24.39 -8.39 -5.49
N ARG A 218 -25.27 -7.38 -5.63
CA ARG A 218 -25.13 -6.09 -4.92
C ARG A 218 -25.85 -6.15 -3.60
N LEU A 219 -25.18 -5.69 -2.56
CA LEU A 219 -25.75 -5.49 -1.24
C LEU A 219 -25.53 -4.01 -0.86
N ARG A 220 -26.56 -3.40 -0.24
CA ARG A 220 -26.45 -2.08 0.38
C ARG A 220 -26.54 -2.21 1.87
N ALA A 221 -25.68 -1.52 2.60
CA ALA A 221 -25.75 -1.46 4.07
C ALA A 221 -26.94 -0.59 4.50
N ASP A 222 -27.67 -1.08 5.50
CA ASP A 222 -28.71 -0.34 6.21
C ASP A 222 -28.49 -0.59 7.72
N GLY A 223 -27.68 0.29 8.34
CA GLY A 223 -27.16 0.07 9.67
C GLY A 223 -26.29 -1.21 9.73
N ASP A 224 -26.63 -2.13 10.62
CA ASP A 224 -25.92 -3.40 10.79
C ASP A 224 -26.39 -4.52 9.82
N HIS A 225 -27.30 -4.20 8.91
CA HIS A 225 -27.89 -5.16 7.98
C HIS A 225 -27.46 -4.89 6.53
N TRP A 226 -27.44 -5.96 5.74
CA TRP A 226 -27.17 -5.90 4.31
C TRP A 226 -28.43 -6.28 3.54
N THR A 227 -28.91 -5.39 2.68
CA THR A 227 -30.07 -5.63 1.82
C THR A 227 -29.60 -5.94 0.40
N CYS A 228 -30.08 -7.04 -0.18
CA CYS A 228 -29.83 -7.36 -1.58
C CYS A 228 -30.62 -6.43 -2.48
N VAL A 229 -29.92 -5.66 -3.33
CA VAL A 229 -30.56 -4.64 -4.20
C VAL A 229 -30.67 -5.13 -5.65
N SER A 230 -29.80 -6.03 -6.09
CA SER A 230 -29.87 -6.61 -7.43
C SER A 230 -29.27 -8.00 -7.45
N THR A 231 -30.05 -8.94 -7.96
CA THR A 231 -29.53 -10.12 -8.60
C THR A 231 -29.87 -10.00 -10.07
N ALA A 232 -28.91 -10.08 -10.95
CA ALA A 232 -29.16 -10.16 -12.40
C ALA A 232 -29.84 -11.48 -12.78
N HIS A 233 -30.88 -11.89 -12.02
CA HIS A 233 -31.66 -13.10 -12.26
C HIS A 233 -33.11 -12.70 -12.53
N PRO A 234 -33.71 -13.14 -13.64
CA PRO A 234 -35.09 -12.80 -14.01
C PRO A 234 -36.19 -13.43 -13.13
N SER A 235 -35.85 -14.12 -12.07
CA SER A 235 -36.83 -14.70 -11.13
C SER A 235 -36.85 -13.88 -9.84
N GLY A 236 -37.59 -12.78 -9.84
CA GLY A 236 -37.81 -11.89 -8.69
C GLY A 236 -38.26 -12.64 -7.43
N LYS A 237 -37.29 -12.99 -6.59
CA LYS A 237 -37.49 -13.22 -5.18
C LYS A 237 -36.40 -12.41 -4.46
N ASP A 238 -36.83 -11.31 -3.90
CA ASP A 238 -36.04 -10.54 -2.94
C ASP A 238 -35.69 -11.45 -1.76
N ALA A 239 -34.54 -12.07 -1.81
CA ALA A 239 -34.01 -12.83 -0.69
C ALA A 239 -33.20 -11.88 0.17
N ALA A 240 -33.76 -11.43 1.28
CA ALA A 240 -32.99 -10.82 2.34
C ALA A 240 -31.95 -11.84 2.84
N ILE A 241 -30.69 -11.63 2.45
CA ILE A 241 -29.57 -12.42 2.96
C ILE A 241 -29.21 -11.80 4.31
N ASN A 242 -29.68 -12.40 5.39
CA ASN A 242 -29.24 -12.06 6.75
C ASN A 242 -27.79 -12.52 6.92
N LEU A 243 -26.85 -11.68 6.52
CA LEU A 243 -25.46 -11.78 6.93
C LEU A 243 -25.35 -11.10 8.31
N SER A 244 -25.69 -11.82 9.38
CA SER A 244 -25.37 -11.37 10.72
C SER A 244 -23.85 -11.24 10.81
N VAL A 245 -23.37 -10.01 10.95
CA VAL A 245 -21.98 -9.70 11.29
C VAL A 245 -21.83 -10.02 12.79
N ALA A 246 -21.53 -11.28 13.11
CA ALA A 246 -21.11 -11.67 14.44
C ALA A 246 -19.59 -11.63 14.57
#